data_56f133e213181232653ddd9ff3f9b055
#
_entry.id   56f133e213181232653ddd9ff3f9b055
#
_cell.length_a   1.000
_cell.length_b   1.000
_cell.length_c   1.000
_cell.angle_alpha   90.00
_cell.angle_beta   90.00
_cell.angle_gamma   90.00
#
_symmetry.space_group_name_H-M   'P 1'
#
loop_
_entity.id
_entity.type
_entity.pdbx_description
1 polymer ?
#
loop_
_entity_poly.entity_id
_entity_poly.type
_entity_poly.pdbx_seq_one_letter_code
_entity_poly.pdbx_strand_id
1 'polypeptide(L)'
;MLPKKGSVTLNALLATGMIHQSLIQKNLRSDINLIVSSASARDTHQIACLIAFGATAVYPWLAYQTILDLTKKHELKGNAFENCAKYRKGINKGLLKIISKMGISMISSYRGSQLFEIVGLSDEVVAKCFTNTDSRIGGKTFKNLEQESKSIDLFARSNISDVSVGGLLKYIHGGEYHAYNPDVVKSLQEATKTGDQNKYNNYVKLVNDRKPSMLRDLLTLTSKNSQIKKSRVEPKKFILKRFDSAGMSLGSLSPKAHETLASVSYTHLRAHETS
;
A
#
# COMPACT_ATOMS: atom_id res chain seq x y z
N MET A 1 -21.40 16.47 5.08
CA MET A 1 -22.36 16.31 6.18
C MET A 1 -21.79 15.25 7.11
N LEU A 2 -21.53 15.56 8.37
CA LEU A 2 -21.11 14.56 9.35
C LEU A 2 -22.30 13.63 9.63
N PRO A 3 -22.07 12.32 9.85
CA PRO A 3 -23.14 11.41 10.21
C PRO A 3 -23.79 11.86 11.54
N LYS A 4 -25.08 11.60 11.69
CA LYS A 4 -25.80 11.89 12.93
C LYS A 4 -25.13 11.19 14.11
N LYS A 5 -25.20 11.76 15.31
CA LYS A 5 -24.68 11.14 16.52
C LYS A 5 -25.25 9.72 16.66
N GLY A 6 -24.40 8.71 16.73
CA GLY A 6 -24.80 7.29 16.79
C GLY A 6 -24.93 6.56 15.44
N SER A 7 -24.72 7.24 14.31
CA SER A 7 -24.61 6.58 13.00
C SER A 7 -23.16 6.61 12.50
N VAL A 8 -22.73 5.54 11.90
CA VAL A 8 -21.37 5.39 11.35
C VAL A 8 -21.44 5.41 9.83
N THR A 9 -20.49 6.06 9.19
CA THR A 9 -20.40 6.07 7.72
C THR A 9 -20.00 4.71 7.21
N LEU A 10 -20.75 4.19 6.25
CA LEU A 10 -20.37 3.00 5.52
C LEU A 10 -19.18 3.32 4.59
N ASN A 11 -18.24 2.39 4.47
CA ASN A 11 -17.14 2.53 3.53
C ASN A 11 -17.68 2.66 2.11
N ALA A 12 -17.23 3.70 1.38
CA ALA A 12 -17.76 4.03 0.06
C ALA A 12 -17.54 2.91 -0.97
N LEU A 13 -16.43 2.17 -0.88
CA LEU A 13 -16.13 1.08 -1.81
C LEU A 13 -17.04 -0.14 -1.56
N LEU A 14 -17.26 -0.52 -0.30
CA LEU A 14 -18.20 -1.58 0.07
C LEU A 14 -19.61 -1.25 -0.40
N ALA A 15 -20.06 -0.01 -0.14
CA ALA A 15 -21.38 0.46 -0.56
C ALA A 15 -21.53 0.43 -2.09
N THR A 16 -20.53 0.91 -2.81
CA THR A 16 -20.54 0.95 -4.27
C THR A 16 -20.63 -0.46 -4.85
N GLY A 17 -19.78 -1.37 -4.39
CA GLY A 17 -19.78 -2.75 -4.87
C GLY A 17 -21.11 -3.47 -4.57
N MET A 18 -21.61 -3.37 -3.33
CA MET A 18 -22.87 -3.99 -2.94
C MET A 18 -24.07 -3.46 -3.74
N ILE A 19 -24.16 -2.14 -3.93
CA ILE A 19 -25.25 -1.54 -4.73
C ILE A 19 -25.12 -1.96 -6.19
N HIS A 20 -23.91 -1.94 -6.75
CA HIS A 20 -23.64 -2.39 -8.11
C HIS A 20 -24.12 -3.82 -8.33
N GLN A 21 -23.73 -4.76 -7.46
CA GLN A 21 -24.17 -6.16 -7.55
C GLN A 21 -25.68 -6.33 -7.35
N SER A 22 -26.27 -5.61 -6.40
CA SER A 22 -27.72 -5.63 -6.19
C SER A 22 -28.50 -5.15 -7.42
N LEU A 23 -27.99 -4.12 -8.11
CA LEU A 23 -28.60 -3.63 -9.34
C LEU A 23 -28.48 -4.63 -10.50
N ILE A 24 -27.35 -5.33 -10.59
CA ILE A 24 -27.17 -6.42 -11.57
C ILE A 24 -28.20 -7.53 -11.33
N GLN A 25 -28.30 -8.02 -10.09
CA GLN A 25 -29.25 -9.07 -9.71
C GLN A 25 -30.70 -8.71 -10.00
N LYS A 26 -31.04 -7.42 -9.95
CA LYS A 26 -32.40 -6.90 -10.27
C LYS A 26 -32.59 -6.51 -11.72
N ASN A 27 -31.60 -6.72 -12.58
CA ASN A 27 -31.59 -6.28 -13.99
C ASN A 27 -31.80 -4.77 -14.19
N LEU A 28 -31.38 -3.96 -13.22
CA LEU A 28 -31.55 -2.49 -13.25
C LEU A 28 -30.22 -1.75 -13.49
N ARG A 29 -29.09 -2.47 -13.56
CA ARG A 29 -27.79 -1.81 -13.61
C ARG A 29 -27.55 -1.00 -14.89
N SER A 30 -28.12 -1.40 -16.02
CA SER A 30 -28.02 -0.69 -17.30
C SER A 30 -28.74 0.66 -17.29
N ASP A 31 -29.81 0.76 -16.50
CA ASP A 31 -30.69 1.93 -16.51
C ASP A 31 -30.31 2.99 -15.48
N ILE A 32 -29.35 2.66 -14.58
CA ILE A 32 -28.99 3.51 -13.44
C ILE A 32 -27.52 3.85 -13.45
N ASN A 33 -27.20 5.14 -13.29
CA ASN A 33 -25.87 5.61 -13.03
C ASN A 33 -25.57 5.68 -11.53
N LEU A 34 -24.39 5.19 -11.11
CA LEU A 34 -23.92 5.29 -9.73
C LEU A 34 -22.96 6.47 -9.58
N ILE A 35 -23.39 7.50 -8.87
CA ILE A 35 -22.56 8.64 -8.51
C ILE A 35 -22.15 8.49 -7.06
N VAL A 36 -20.86 8.35 -6.80
CA VAL A 36 -20.30 8.19 -5.45
C VAL A 36 -19.79 9.51 -4.92
N SER A 37 -20.49 10.05 -3.92
CA SER A 37 -20.03 11.23 -3.18
C SER A 37 -19.38 10.78 -1.87
N SER A 38 -18.08 11.00 -1.72
CA SER A 38 -17.32 10.48 -0.59
C SER A 38 -16.27 11.45 -0.07
N ALA A 39 -16.08 11.45 1.26
CA ALA A 39 -14.97 12.12 1.93
C ALA A 39 -13.67 11.31 1.84
N SER A 40 -13.76 9.98 1.75
CA SER A 40 -12.59 9.09 1.79
C SER A 40 -11.87 8.95 0.46
N ALA A 41 -12.54 9.24 -0.67
CA ALA A 41 -11.90 9.22 -1.99
C ALA A 41 -11.05 10.49 -2.19
N ARG A 42 -9.72 10.34 -2.22
CA ARG A 42 -8.77 11.46 -2.27
C ARG A 42 -7.71 11.33 -3.34
N ASP A 43 -7.31 10.12 -3.65
CA ASP A 43 -6.23 9.82 -4.58
C ASP A 43 -6.71 9.01 -5.80
N THR A 44 -5.83 8.85 -6.76
CA THR A 44 -6.11 8.13 -8.01
C THR A 44 -6.48 6.67 -7.77
N HIS A 45 -5.81 5.98 -6.84
CA HIS A 45 -6.06 4.57 -6.57
C HIS A 45 -7.46 4.35 -5.99
N GLN A 46 -7.87 5.15 -5.01
CA GLN A 46 -9.19 5.06 -4.39
C GLN A 46 -10.30 5.31 -5.41
N ILE A 47 -10.12 6.30 -6.29
CA ILE A 47 -11.08 6.59 -7.35
C ILE A 47 -11.09 5.47 -8.41
N ALA A 48 -9.93 4.93 -8.77
CA ALA A 48 -9.83 3.78 -9.66
C ALA A 48 -10.59 2.57 -9.14
N CYS A 49 -10.45 2.25 -7.85
CA CYS A 49 -11.22 1.17 -7.21
C CYS A 49 -12.73 1.42 -7.28
N LEU A 50 -13.19 2.63 -6.96
CA LEU A 50 -14.62 2.95 -7.02
C LEU A 50 -15.20 2.77 -8.42
N ILE A 51 -14.48 3.21 -9.45
CA ILE A 51 -14.90 3.04 -10.85
C ILE A 51 -14.90 1.56 -11.24
N ALA A 52 -13.85 0.81 -10.88
CA ALA A 52 -13.73 -0.61 -11.19
C ALA A 52 -14.86 -1.43 -10.56
N PHE A 53 -15.35 -1.06 -9.38
CA PHE A 53 -16.46 -1.72 -8.70
C PHE A 53 -17.82 -1.08 -8.96
N GLY A 54 -17.95 -0.25 -9.99
CA GLY A 54 -19.24 0.12 -10.56
C GLY A 54 -19.60 1.61 -10.53
N ALA A 55 -18.80 2.49 -9.92
CA ALA A 55 -19.10 3.92 -9.97
C ALA A 55 -19.06 4.45 -11.41
N THR A 56 -20.08 5.20 -11.81
CA THR A 56 -20.10 5.94 -13.08
C THR A 56 -19.35 7.26 -12.95
N ALA A 57 -19.50 7.93 -11.80
CA ALA A 57 -18.78 9.16 -11.45
C ALA A 57 -18.44 9.17 -9.96
N VAL A 58 -17.37 9.87 -9.60
CA VAL A 58 -16.93 10.06 -8.22
C VAL A 58 -16.82 11.53 -7.91
N TYR A 59 -17.44 11.96 -6.80
CA TYR A 59 -17.34 13.31 -6.27
C TYR A 59 -16.58 13.30 -4.94
N PRO A 60 -15.26 13.56 -4.94
CA PRO A 60 -14.41 13.59 -3.75
C PRO A 60 -14.57 14.94 -3.01
N TRP A 61 -15.72 15.14 -2.37
CA TRP A 61 -16.10 16.44 -1.84
C TRP A 61 -15.14 17.00 -0.79
N LEU A 62 -14.58 16.14 0.08
CA LEU A 62 -13.65 16.58 1.12
C LEU A 62 -12.30 17.01 0.52
N ALA A 63 -11.83 16.35 -0.53
CA ALA A 63 -10.61 16.77 -1.24
C ALA A 63 -10.79 18.18 -1.84
N TYR A 64 -11.93 18.44 -2.46
CA TYR A 64 -12.25 19.79 -2.95
C TYR A 64 -12.36 20.81 -1.82
N GLN A 65 -13.04 20.47 -0.74
CA GLN A 65 -13.13 21.35 0.44
C GLN A 65 -11.75 21.69 1.02
N THR A 66 -10.88 20.69 1.13
CA THR A 66 -9.50 20.90 1.58
C THR A 66 -8.73 21.85 0.66
N ILE A 67 -8.85 21.69 -0.66
CA ILE A 67 -8.22 22.60 -1.64
C ILE A 67 -8.74 24.03 -1.46
N LEU A 68 -10.05 24.19 -1.28
CA LEU A 68 -10.66 25.51 -1.02
C LEU A 68 -10.10 26.15 0.24
N ASP A 69 -10.00 25.39 1.33
CA ASP A 69 -9.50 25.90 2.61
C ASP A 69 -8.00 26.26 2.54
N LEU A 70 -7.17 25.42 1.92
CA LEU A 70 -5.74 25.70 1.71
C LEU A 70 -5.52 26.93 0.79
N THR A 71 -6.39 27.11 -0.20
CA THR A 71 -6.34 28.31 -1.06
C THR A 71 -6.72 29.58 -0.28
N LYS A 72 -7.76 29.51 0.57
CA LYS A 72 -8.15 30.63 1.44
C LYS A 72 -7.06 31.01 2.44
N LYS A 73 -6.34 30.02 2.96
CA LYS A 73 -5.20 30.22 3.88
C LYS A 73 -3.90 30.67 3.17
N HIS A 74 -3.94 30.87 1.84
CA HIS A 74 -2.78 31.21 1.02
C HIS A 74 -1.65 30.16 1.03
N GLU A 75 -1.94 28.94 1.46
CA GLU A 75 -1.00 27.81 1.39
C GLU A 75 -0.87 27.27 -0.05
N LEU A 76 -1.89 27.44 -0.88
CA LEU A 76 -1.86 27.16 -2.32
C LEU A 76 -1.89 28.47 -3.13
N LYS A 77 -0.97 28.60 -4.08
CA LYS A 77 -0.93 29.71 -5.03
C LYS A 77 -2.06 29.59 -6.06
N GLY A 78 -2.58 30.73 -6.54
CA GLY A 78 -3.65 30.78 -7.54
C GLY A 78 -5.04 30.84 -6.91
N ASN A 79 -6.06 30.68 -7.74
CA ASN A 79 -7.44 30.70 -7.26
C ASN A 79 -8.01 29.28 -7.04
N ALA A 80 -9.11 29.23 -6.32
CA ALA A 80 -9.75 27.96 -5.93
C ALA A 80 -10.18 27.10 -7.14
N PHE A 81 -10.73 27.74 -8.16
CA PHE A 81 -11.19 27.03 -9.38
C PHE A 81 -10.03 26.38 -10.11
N GLU A 82 -8.92 27.12 -10.31
CA GLU A 82 -7.71 26.59 -10.94
C GLU A 82 -7.11 25.43 -10.13
N ASN A 83 -7.04 25.54 -8.81
CA ASN A 83 -6.48 24.50 -7.96
C ASN A 83 -7.35 23.23 -7.98
N CYS A 84 -8.67 23.36 -7.96
CA CYS A 84 -9.59 22.24 -8.15
C CYS A 84 -9.45 21.61 -9.55
N ALA A 85 -9.28 22.41 -10.59
CA ALA A 85 -9.05 21.93 -11.95
C ALA A 85 -7.72 21.17 -12.08
N LYS A 86 -6.64 21.66 -11.45
CA LYS A 86 -5.34 20.97 -11.37
C LYS A 86 -5.46 19.61 -10.68
N TYR A 87 -6.15 19.56 -9.56
CA TYR A 87 -6.41 18.31 -8.86
C TYR A 87 -7.15 17.30 -9.74
N ARG A 88 -8.27 17.71 -10.36
CA ARG A 88 -9.03 16.87 -11.29
C ARG A 88 -8.18 16.38 -12.46
N LYS A 89 -7.37 17.28 -13.05
CA LYS A 89 -6.44 16.92 -14.14
C LYS A 89 -5.42 15.88 -13.69
N GLY A 90 -4.89 16.02 -12.46
CA GLY A 90 -3.96 15.07 -11.86
C GLY A 90 -4.59 13.69 -11.69
N ILE A 91 -5.79 13.62 -11.11
CA ILE A 91 -6.55 12.38 -10.96
C ILE A 91 -6.83 11.70 -12.31
N ASN A 92 -7.32 12.48 -13.30
CA ASN A 92 -7.60 11.95 -14.63
C ASN A 92 -6.35 11.38 -15.31
N LYS A 93 -5.21 12.08 -15.22
CA LYS A 93 -3.91 11.61 -15.75
C LYS A 93 -3.47 10.31 -15.06
N GLY A 94 -3.67 10.22 -13.75
CA GLY A 94 -3.37 9.00 -12.99
C GLY A 94 -4.28 7.82 -13.38
N LEU A 95 -5.59 8.04 -13.56
CA LEU A 95 -6.53 7.03 -14.02
C LEU A 95 -6.15 6.52 -15.42
N LEU A 96 -5.88 7.40 -16.36
CA LEU A 96 -5.43 7.01 -17.70
C LEU A 96 -4.16 6.17 -17.66
N LYS A 97 -3.22 6.48 -16.76
CA LYS A 97 -2.00 5.69 -16.57
C LYS A 97 -2.30 4.28 -16.03
N ILE A 98 -3.23 4.15 -15.07
CA ILE A 98 -3.65 2.85 -14.53
C ILE A 98 -4.30 2.01 -15.63
N ILE A 99 -5.28 2.59 -16.32
CA ILE A 99 -6.03 1.91 -17.40
C ILE A 99 -5.08 1.47 -18.52
N SER A 100 -4.17 2.35 -18.93
CA SER A 100 -3.17 2.05 -19.95
C SER A 100 -2.26 0.88 -19.56
N LYS A 101 -1.82 0.82 -18.30
CA LYS A 101 -1.01 -0.31 -17.81
C LYS A 101 -1.78 -1.64 -17.78
N MET A 102 -3.10 -1.59 -17.65
CA MET A 102 -3.99 -2.76 -17.71
C MET A 102 -4.36 -3.14 -19.16
N GLY A 103 -3.91 -2.38 -20.16
CA GLY A 103 -4.24 -2.62 -21.56
C GLY A 103 -5.68 -2.26 -21.92
N ILE A 104 -6.34 -1.42 -21.14
CA ILE A 104 -7.73 -1.01 -21.36
C ILE A 104 -7.75 0.40 -21.95
N SER A 105 -8.42 0.59 -23.07
CA SER A 105 -8.51 1.89 -23.77
C SER A 105 -9.76 2.70 -23.42
N MET A 106 -10.82 2.04 -22.92
CA MET A 106 -12.11 2.68 -22.64
C MET A 106 -12.49 2.51 -21.18
N ILE A 107 -12.92 3.61 -20.54
CA ILE A 107 -13.31 3.57 -19.12
C ILE A 107 -14.56 2.69 -18.86
N SER A 108 -15.45 2.57 -19.85
CA SER A 108 -16.58 1.66 -19.78
C SER A 108 -16.16 0.19 -19.65
N SER A 109 -15.07 -0.20 -20.30
CA SER A 109 -14.49 -1.55 -20.19
C SER A 109 -13.72 -1.75 -18.87
N TYR A 110 -13.30 -0.67 -18.21
CA TYR A 110 -12.66 -0.72 -16.92
C TYR A 110 -13.66 -0.96 -15.77
N ARG A 111 -14.89 -0.47 -15.90
CA ARG A 111 -15.95 -0.74 -14.93
C ARG A 111 -16.29 -2.22 -14.87
N GLY A 112 -16.25 -2.82 -13.67
CA GLY A 112 -16.53 -4.23 -13.50
C GLY A 112 -15.45 -5.15 -14.08
N SER A 113 -14.26 -4.63 -14.38
CA SER A 113 -13.17 -5.40 -14.96
C SER A 113 -12.57 -6.46 -14.02
N GLN A 114 -12.83 -6.35 -12.71
CA GLN A 114 -12.36 -7.30 -11.68
C GLN A 114 -10.83 -7.52 -11.68
N LEU A 115 -10.06 -6.54 -12.15
CA LEU A 115 -8.59 -6.60 -12.23
C LEU A 115 -7.91 -6.21 -10.92
N PHE A 116 -8.56 -6.51 -9.80
CA PHE A 116 -8.05 -6.31 -8.45
C PHE A 116 -8.01 -7.65 -7.72
N GLU A 117 -7.08 -7.76 -6.79
CA GLU A 117 -7.02 -8.86 -5.84
C GLU A 117 -7.42 -8.33 -4.45
N ILE A 118 -8.28 -9.07 -3.77
CA ILE A 118 -8.75 -8.72 -2.43
C ILE A 118 -7.90 -9.47 -1.41
N VAL A 119 -7.41 -8.74 -0.44
CA VAL A 119 -6.62 -9.29 0.67
C VAL A 119 -7.24 -8.87 2.00
N GLY A 120 -7.52 -9.85 2.84
CA GLY A 120 -7.94 -9.62 4.22
C GLY A 120 -9.42 -9.29 4.42
N LEU A 121 -10.31 -9.71 3.50
CA LEU A 121 -11.76 -9.68 3.69
C LEU A 121 -12.32 -11.10 3.74
N SER A 122 -13.38 -11.31 4.55
CA SER A 122 -14.07 -12.61 4.61
C SER A 122 -14.84 -12.89 3.32
N ASP A 123 -15.07 -14.17 3.04
CA ASP A 123 -15.81 -14.62 1.86
C ASP A 123 -17.23 -14.02 1.79
N GLU A 124 -17.88 -13.81 2.93
CA GLU A 124 -19.19 -13.16 2.99
C GLU A 124 -19.15 -11.72 2.47
N VAL A 125 -18.11 -10.95 2.86
CA VAL A 125 -17.92 -9.56 2.40
C VAL A 125 -17.62 -9.54 0.90
N VAL A 126 -16.74 -10.44 0.45
CA VAL A 126 -16.38 -10.57 -0.98
C VAL A 126 -17.58 -10.94 -1.82
N ALA A 127 -18.35 -11.95 -1.42
CA ALA A 127 -19.52 -12.39 -2.16
C ALA A 127 -20.58 -11.31 -2.31
N LYS A 128 -20.80 -10.47 -1.28
CA LYS A 128 -21.82 -9.41 -1.31
C LYS A 128 -21.37 -8.12 -1.99
N CYS A 129 -20.11 -7.74 -1.82
CA CYS A 129 -19.62 -6.43 -2.27
C CYS A 129 -18.74 -6.51 -3.53
N PHE A 130 -18.04 -7.63 -3.73
CA PHE A 130 -17.00 -7.77 -4.73
C PHE A 130 -17.11 -9.12 -5.47
N THR A 131 -18.32 -9.51 -5.81
CA THR A 131 -18.63 -10.79 -6.46
C THR A 131 -17.69 -11.05 -7.64
N ASN A 132 -17.18 -12.29 -7.73
CA ASN A 132 -16.24 -12.76 -8.75
C ASN A 132 -14.86 -12.06 -8.77
N THR A 133 -14.49 -11.36 -7.72
CA THR A 133 -13.14 -10.81 -7.59
C THR A 133 -12.28 -11.78 -6.79
N ASP A 134 -11.05 -12.03 -7.25
CA ASP A 134 -10.12 -12.97 -6.60
C ASP A 134 -9.78 -12.53 -5.17
N SER A 135 -9.94 -13.47 -4.22
CA SER A 135 -9.57 -13.29 -2.83
C SER A 135 -8.95 -14.57 -2.29
N ARG A 136 -7.64 -14.58 -2.13
CA ARG A 136 -6.89 -15.76 -1.65
C ARG A 136 -6.65 -15.74 -0.15
N ILE A 137 -6.75 -14.57 0.46
CA ILE A 137 -6.49 -14.36 1.89
C ILE A 137 -7.75 -13.76 2.51
N GLY A 138 -8.44 -14.57 3.30
CA GLY A 138 -9.61 -14.14 4.07
C GLY A 138 -9.23 -13.18 5.21
N GLY A 139 -10.23 -12.71 5.95
CA GLY A 139 -9.97 -11.79 7.06
C GLY A 139 -11.24 -11.14 7.62
N LYS A 140 -11.30 -9.82 7.59
CA LYS A 140 -12.31 -9.00 8.25
C LYS A 140 -13.73 -9.29 7.78
N THR A 141 -14.59 -9.56 8.74
CA THR A 141 -16.04 -9.69 8.54
C THR A 141 -16.73 -8.31 8.56
N PHE A 142 -18.01 -8.25 8.20
CA PHE A 142 -18.80 -7.02 8.36
C PHE A 142 -18.79 -6.48 9.79
N LYS A 143 -18.79 -7.37 10.80
CA LYS A 143 -18.70 -6.99 12.21
C LYS A 143 -17.38 -6.30 12.54
N ASN A 144 -16.26 -6.80 12.01
CA ASN A 144 -14.96 -6.17 12.21
C ASN A 144 -14.90 -4.79 11.55
N LEU A 145 -15.42 -4.66 10.32
CA LEU A 145 -15.47 -3.40 9.58
C LEU A 145 -16.37 -2.36 10.28
N GLU A 146 -17.49 -2.81 10.88
CA GLU A 146 -18.35 -1.96 11.70
C GLU A 146 -17.61 -1.46 12.95
N GLN A 147 -16.92 -2.36 13.66
CA GLN A 147 -16.14 -1.99 14.86
C GLN A 147 -15.05 -0.97 14.55
N GLU A 148 -14.32 -1.15 13.44
CA GLU A 148 -13.31 -0.18 13.00
C GLU A 148 -13.94 1.18 12.68
N SER A 149 -15.05 1.19 11.95
CA SER A 149 -15.75 2.43 11.63
C SER A 149 -16.25 3.14 12.89
N LYS A 150 -16.75 2.41 13.88
CA LYS A 150 -17.15 2.96 15.19
C LYS A 150 -15.96 3.54 15.96
N SER A 151 -14.81 2.84 15.94
CA SER A 151 -13.59 3.32 16.59
C SER A 151 -13.08 4.62 15.97
N ILE A 152 -13.11 4.71 14.63
CA ILE A 152 -12.74 5.93 13.90
C ILE A 152 -13.70 7.08 14.23
N ASP A 153 -15.01 6.83 14.30
CA ASP A 153 -16.01 7.85 14.65
C ASP A 153 -15.84 8.35 16.09
N LEU A 154 -15.59 7.44 17.04
CA LEU A 154 -15.31 7.80 18.43
C LEU A 154 -14.04 8.65 18.54
N PHE A 155 -12.97 8.25 17.84
CA PHE A 155 -11.74 9.04 17.81
C PHE A 155 -11.95 10.43 17.19
N ALA A 156 -12.67 10.51 16.07
CA ALA A 156 -12.96 11.78 15.41
C ALA A 156 -13.83 12.74 16.24
N ARG A 157 -14.64 12.20 17.17
CA ARG A 157 -15.47 13.00 18.08
C ARG A 157 -14.78 13.31 19.42
N SER A 158 -13.64 12.70 19.69
CA SER A 158 -12.82 13.08 20.84
C SER A 158 -12.24 14.48 20.60
N ASN A 159 -12.15 15.31 21.66
CA ASN A 159 -11.65 16.70 21.59
C ASN A 159 -10.12 16.76 21.34
N ILE A 160 -9.63 16.01 20.37
CA ILE A 160 -8.23 16.04 19.97
C ILE A 160 -8.08 17.17 18.95
N SER A 161 -7.35 18.22 19.35
CA SER A 161 -7.15 19.42 18.52
C SER A 161 -6.24 19.16 17.33
N ASP A 162 -5.30 18.23 17.44
CA ASP A 162 -4.27 18.00 16.43
C ASP A 162 -4.41 16.64 15.73
N VAL A 163 -4.41 16.68 14.42
CA VAL A 163 -4.37 15.46 13.59
C VAL A 163 -2.94 14.94 13.55
N SER A 164 -2.69 13.83 14.23
CA SER A 164 -1.40 13.15 14.17
C SER A 164 -1.13 12.61 12.75
N VAL A 165 0.08 12.87 12.26
CA VAL A 165 0.57 12.27 10.99
C VAL A 165 0.77 10.76 11.13
N GLY A 166 0.85 10.23 12.36
CA GLY A 166 0.94 8.80 12.66
C GLY A 166 2.27 8.14 12.32
N GLY A 167 3.10 8.77 11.50
CA GLY A 167 4.41 8.25 11.12
C GLY A 167 4.38 7.11 10.10
N LEU A 168 3.30 6.92 9.35
CA LEU A 168 3.16 5.81 8.40
C LEU A 168 4.16 5.90 7.23
N LEU A 169 4.32 7.08 6.63
CA LEU A 169 5.21 7.29 5.47
C LEU A 169 6.62 7.67 5.85
N LYS A 170 6.77 8.45 6.92
CA LYS A 170 8.06 8.84 7.47
C LYS A 170 8.10 8.45 8.93
N TYR A 171 9.25 7.99 9.39
CA TYR A 171 9.46 7.70 10.80
C TYR A 171 9.19 8.94 11.66
N ILE A 172 8.35 8.75 12.67
CA ILE A 172 8.10 9.74 13.74
C ILE A 172 8.27 9.01 15.07
N HIS A 173 9.01 9.59 15.99
CA HIS A 173 9.20 9.00 17.32
C HIS A 173 7.84 8.87 18.04
N GLY A 174 7.54 7.68 18.54
CA GLY A 174 6.23 7.36 19.15
C GLY A 174 5.08 7.14 18.17
N GLY A 175 5.33 7.21 16.86
CA GLY A 175 4.37 6.88 15.80
C GLY A 175 4.40 5.42 15.37
N GLU A 176 4.00 5.16 14.11
CA GLU A 176 4.00 3.82 13.53
C GLU A 176 5.39 3.18 13.54
N TYR A 177 5.45 1.88 13.84
CA TYR A 177 6.71 1.16 13.90
C TYR A 177 7.28 0.90 12.49
N HIS A 178 8.55 1.26 12.29
CA HIS A 178 9.28 0.97 11.06
C HIS A 178 10.36 -0.08 11.33
N ALA A 179 10.43 -1.11 10.48
CA ALA A 179 11.42 -2.18 10.59
C ALA A 179 12.86 -1.66 10.52
N TYR A 180 13.08 -0.61 9.73
CA TYR A 180 14.36 0.08 9.58
C TYR A 180 14.31 1.47 10.25
N ASN A 181 13.99 1.47 11.55
CA ASN A 181 13.98 2.69 12.35
C ASN A 181 15.42 3.17 12.67
N PRO A 182 15.56 4.40 13.19
CA PRO A 182 16.88 4.97 13.48
C PRO A 182 17.75 4.12 14.40
N ASP A 183 17.18 3.41 15.37
CA ASP A 183 17.96 2.61 16.33
C ASP A 183 18.59 1.39 15.65
N VAL A 184 17.84 0.73 14.77
CA VAL A 184 18.35 -0.39 13.94
C VAL A 184 19.49 0.10 13.02
N VAL A 185 19.27 1.22 12.33
CA VAL A 185 20.27 1.76 11.39
C VAL A 185 21.54 2.20 12.12
N LYS A 186 21.41 2.95 13.23
CA LYS A 186 22.55 3.43 14.01
C LYS A 186 23.35 2.29 14.63
N SER A 187 22.67 1.27 15.21
CA SER A 187 23.37 0.13 15.82
C SER A 187 24.16 -0.67 14.80
N LEU A 188 23.64 -0.85 13.57
CA LEU A 188 24.39 -1.48 12.49
C LEU A 188 25.59 -0.64 12.05
N GLN A 189 25.40 0.67 11.86
CA GLN A 189 26.48 1.59 11.49
C GLN A 189 27.61 1.61 12.54
N GLU A 190 27.25 1.60 13.82
CA GLU A 190 28.23 1.55 14.91
C GLU A 190 28.96 0.21 14.96
N ALA A 191 28.25 -0.91 14.80
CA ALA A 191 28.84 -2.24 14.77
C ALA A 191 29.86 -2.37 13.62
N THR A 192 29.49 -1.94 12.42
CA THR A 192 30.37 -2.00 11.25
C THR A 192 31.57 -1.06 11.36
N LYS A 193 31.38 0.14 11.93
CA LYS A 193 32.45 1.12 12.11
C LYS A 193 33.50 0.71 13.15
N THR A 194 33.06 0.03 14.22
CA THR A 194 33.93 -0.34 15.33
C THR A 194 34.42 -1.78 15.27
N GLY A 195 33.77 -2.66 14.51
CA GLY A 195 34.02 -4.10 14.49
C GLY A 195 33.67 -4.81 15.82
N ASP A 196 32.93 -4.16 16.70
CA ASP A 196 32.58 -4.68 18.02
C ASP A 196 31.43 -5.66 17.94
N GLN A 197 31.68 -6.91 18.38
CA GLN A 197 30.69 -7.99 18.38
C GLN A 197 29.49 -7.69 19.29
N ASN A 198 29.69 -6.98 20.41
CA ASN A 198 28.59 -6.65 21.31
C ASN A 198 27.60 -5.66 20.67
N LYS A 199 28.12 -4.69 19.91
CA LYS A 199 27.30 -3.77 19.12
C LYS A 199 26.55 -4.50 18.01
N TYR A 200 27.17 -5.46 17.35
CA TYR A 200 26.49 -6.30 16.38
C TYR A 200 25.39 -7.16 17.03
N ASN A 201 25.64 -7.73 18.19
CA ASN A 201 24.64 -8.50 18.94
C ASN A 201 23.43 -7.62 19.34
N ASN A 202 23.67 -6.34 19.67
CA ASN A 202 22.58 -5.39 19.92
C ASN A 202 21.74 -5.16 18.65
N TYR A 203 22.39 -4.95 17.51
CA TYR A 203 21.68 -4.88 16.21
C TYR A 203 20.85 -6.15 15.95
N VAL A 204 21.41 -7.34 16.18
CA VAL A 204 20.71 -8.62 16.01
C VAL A 204 19.45 -8.69 16.87
N LYS A 205 19.52 -8.26 18.14
CA LYS A 205 18.36 -8.19 19.04
C LYS A 205 17.29 -7.23 18.51
N LEU A 206 17.67 -6.02 18.10
CA LEU A 206 16.75 -5.02 17.57
C LEU A 206 16.00 -5.52 16.31
N VAL A 207 16.62 -6.38 15.53
CA VAL A 207 16.02 -6.94 14.31
C VAL A 207 15.16 -8.18 14.61
N ASN A 208 15.61 -9.08 15.48
CA ASN A 208 14.97 -10.37 15.69
C ASN A 208 13.91 -10.35 16.80
N ASP A 209 14.09 -9.55 17.86
CA ASP A 209 13.19 -9.52 19.03
C ASP A 209 12.06 -8.48 18.87
N ARG A 210 11.94 -7.85 17.72
CA ARG A 210 10.89 -6.87 17.39
C ARG A 210 9.53 -7.55 17.13
N LYS A 211 8.46 -6.78 17.20
CA LYS A 211 7.14 -7.23 16.72
C LYS A 211 7.22 -7.60 15.23
N PRO A 212 6.58 -8.69 14.81
CA PRO A 212 6.54 -9.04 13.38
C PRO A 212 6.00 -7.89 12.53
N SER A 213 6.74 -7.50 11.52
CA SER A 213 6.36 -6.44 10.57
C SER A 213 6.36 -6.90 9.11
N MET A 214 6.87 -8.10 8.84
CA MET A 214 6.88 -8.74 7.53
C MET A 214 6.46 -10.20 7.67
N LEU A 215 5.92 -10.79 6.61
CA LEU A 215 5.54 -12.22 6.61
C LEU A 215 6.72 -13.13 6.98
N ARG A 216 7.92 -12.77 6.58
CA ARG A 216 9.15 -13.48 6.94
C ARG A 216 9.38 -13.60 8.45
N ASP A 217 8.97 -12.60 9.22
CA ASP A 217 9.15 -12.58 10.67
C ASP A 217 8.25 -13.62 11.39
N LEU A 218 7.24 -14.15 10.69
CA LEU A 218 6.34 -15.21 11.18
C LEU A 218 6.84 -16.62 10.81
N LEU A 219 7.93 -16.72 10.05
CA LEU A 219 8.46 -18.00 9.59
C LEU A 219 9.66 -18.40 10.43
N THR A 220 9.76 -19.68 10.71
CA THR A 220 10.92 -20.30 11.38
C THR A 220 11.54 -21.35 10.47
N LEU A 221 12.87 -21.44 10.49
CA LEU A 221 13.57 -22.50 9.80
C LEU A 221 13.44 -23.78 10.64
N THR A 222 12.77 -24.78 10.09
CA THR A 222 12.69 -26.11 10.69
C THR A 222 13.76 -27.01 10.05
N SER A 223 14.73 -27.48 10.84
CA SER A 223 15.64 -28.53 10.40
C SER A 223 14.99 -29.89 10.65
N LYS A 224 14.85 -30.69 9.59
CA LYS A 224 14.60 -32.12 9.77
C LYS A 224 15.88 -32.71 10.37
N ASN A 225 15.75 -33.42 11.50
CA ASN A 225 16.84 -33.91 12.37
C ASN A 225 17.87 -34.88 11.72
N SER A 226 18.04 -34.89 10.41
CA SER A 226 19.07 -35.71 9.76
C SER A 226 20.29 -34.84 9.43
N GLN A 227 21.34 -34.99 10.21
CA GLN A 227 22.64 -34.43 9.86
C GLN A 227 23.10 -35.00 8.52
N ILE A 228 23.29 -34.13 7.53
CA ILE A 228 23.90 -34.49 6.26
C ILE A 228 25.41 -34.35 6.36
N LYS A 229 26.15 -35.32 5.77
CA LYS A 229 27.61 -35.21 5.68
C LYS A 229 27.99 -33.95 4.90
N LYS A 230 29.02 -33.25 5.35
CA LYS A 230 29.50 -31.99 4.71
C LYS A 230 29.79 -32.18 3.21
N SER A 231 30.21 -33.36 2.79
CA SER A 231 30.45 -33.71 1.37
C SER A 231 29.17 -33.74 0.50
N ARG A 232 28.00 -33.84 1.12
CA ARG A 232 26.68 -33.76 0.43
C ARG A 232 26.09 -32.35 0.39
N VAL A 233 26.70 -31.38 1.08
CA VAL A 233 26.27 -29.99 1.04
C VAL A 233 26.74 -29.37 -0.26
N GLU A 234 25.82 -28.71 -0.96
CA GLU A 234 26.14 -28.04 -2.22
C GLU A 234 27.25 -26.98 -2.02
N PRO A 235 28.33 -27.02 -2.83
CA PRO A 235 29.40 -26.04 -2.71
C PRO A 235 28.90 -24.62 -2.98
N LYS A 236 29.38 -23.63 -2.17
CA LYS A 236 29.05 -22.21 -2.28
C LYS A 236 29.06 -21.68 -3.72
N LYS A 237 30.05 -22.06 -4.52
CA LYS A 237 30.22 -21.65 -5.93
C LYS A 237 29.02 -21.99 -6.84
N PHE A 238 28.29 -23.06 -6.53
CA PHE A 238 27.10 -23.45 -7.30
C PHE A 238 25.85 -22.68 -6.78
N ILE A 239 25.78 -22.45 -5.48
CA ILE A 239 24.71 -21.63 -4.86
C ILE A 239 24.75 -20.22 -5.42
N LEU A 240 25.93 -19.59 -5.47
CA LEU A 240 26.11 -18.21 -5.95
C LEU A 240 25.69 -18.03 -7.41
N LYS A 241 25.78 -19.06 -8.25
CA LYS A 241 25.34 -19.00 -9.66
C LYS A 241 23.82 -18.84 -9.83
N ARG A 242 23.03 -19.03 -8.78
CA ARG A 242 21.56 -18.85 -8.79
C ARG A 242 21.12 -17.47 -8.32
N PHE A 243 22.04 -16.63 -7.92
CA PHE A 243 21.78 -15.25 -7.53
C PHE A 243 22.21 -14.30 -8.63
N ASP A 244 21.30 -13.44 -9.05
CA ASP A 244 21.55 -12.43 -10.05
C ASP A 244 21.75 -11.06 -9.37
N SER A 245 22.62 -10.24 -9.94
CA SER A 245 22.79 -8.84 -9.53
C SER A 245 21.85 -7.97 -10.34
N ALA A 246 21.19 -7.01 -9.69
CA ALA A 246 20.37 -6.02 -10.38
C ALA A 246 21.24 -5.10 -11.24
N GLY A 247 20.70 -4.65 -12.38
CA GLY A 247 21.30 -3.58 -13.17
C GLY A 247 21.39 -2.29 -12.34
N MET A 248 22.55 -1.65 -12.34
CA MET A 248 22.81 -0.44 -11.58
C MET A 248 23.01 0.77 -12.50
N SER A 249 22.39 1.88 -12.16
CA SER A 249 22.56 3.13 -12.91
C SER A 249 23.67 4.00 -12.30
N LEU A 250 24.63 4.39 -13.12
CA LEU A 250 25.72 5.29 -12.67
C LEU A 250 25.18 6.62 -12.15
N GLY A 251 24.06 7.11 -12.66
CA GLY A 251 23.46 8.37 -12.21
C GLY A 251 22.92 8.35 -10.78
N SER A 252 22.69 7.16 -10.18
CA SER A 252 22.19 6.99 -8.82
C SER A 252 23.29 6.64 -7.81
N LEU A 253 24.48 6.28 -8.28
CA LEU A 253 25.62 5.87 -7.46
C LEU A 253 26.85 6.70 -7.82
N SER A 254 27.75 6.89 -6.86
CA SER A 254 29.08 7.44 -7.20
C SER A 254 29.86 6.43 -8.04
N PRO A 255 30.79 6.91 -8.93
CA PRO A 255 31.60 6.01 -9.76
C PRO A 255 32.30 4.90 -8.94
N LYS A 256 32.90 5.27 -7.81
CA LYS A 256 33.60 4.35 -6.92
C LYS A 256 32.67 3.31 -6.29
N ALA A 257 31.49 3.69 -5.87
CA ALA A 257 30.49 2.76 -5.32
C ALA A 257 29.99 1.81 -6.41
N HIS A 258 29.74 2.31 -7.62
CA HIS A 258 29.30 1.52 -8.76
C HIS A 258 30.35 0.48 -9.16
N GLU A 259 31.62 0.87 -9.27
CA GLU A 259 32.76 0.01 -9.55
C GLU A 259 32.94 -1.08 -8.49
N THR A 260 32.84 -0.72 -7.20
CA THR A 260 32.95 -1.66 -6.09
C THR A 260 31.82 -2.72 -6.14
N LEU A 261 30.59 -2.30 -6.35
CA LEU A 261 29.44 -3.20 -6.46
C LEU A 261 29.54 -4.09 -7.71
N ALA A 262 29.96 -3.55 -8.84
CA ALA A 262 30.18 -4.32 -10.07
C ALA A 262 31.26 -5.39 -9.88
N SER A 263 32.40 -5.03 -9.29
CA SER A 263 33.50 -5.96 -9.01
C SER A 263 33.04 -7.14 -8.13
N VAL A 264 32.28 -6.88 -7.06
CA VAL A 264 31.73 -7.93 -6.19
C VAL A 264 30.73 -8.80 -6.93
N SER A 265 29.85 -8.20 -7.72
CA SER A 265 28.83 -8.93 -8.48
C SER A 265 29.43 -9.85 -9.53
N TYR A 266 30.38 -9.36 -10.32
CA TYR A 266 31.08 -10.18 -11.31
C TYR A 266 31.91 -11.31 -10.70
N THR A 267 32.44 -11.12 -9.50
CA THR A 267 33.26 -12.13 -8.84
C THR A 267 32.43 -13.24 -8.20
N HIS A 268 31.24 -12.94 -7.70
CA HIS A 268 30.48 -13.84 -6.83
C HIS A 268 29.07 -14.18 -7.34
N LEU A 269 28.45 -13.33 -8.13
CA LEU A 269 27.07 -13.48 -8.60
C LEU A 269 27.02 -13.51 -10.13
N ARG A 270 25.90 -13.95 -10.68
CA ARG A 270 25.65 -13.83 -12.11
C ARG A 270 25.26 -12.39 -12.45
N ALA A 271 25.94 -11.77 -13.41
CA ALA A 271 25.55 -10.46 -13.90
C ALA A 271 24.22 -10.56 -14.65
N HIS A 272 23.30 -9.66 -14.36
CA HIS A 272 22.11 -9.48 -15.19
C HIS A 272 22.56 -8.77 -16.47
N GLU A 273 22.72 -9.51 -17.56
CA GLU A 273 22.93 -8.90 -18.86
C GLU A 273 21.63 -8.20 -19.27
N THR A 274 21.65 -6.87 -19.23
CA THR A 274 20.63 -6.07 -19.89
C THR A 274 20.89 -6.15 -21.39
N SER A 275 20.08 -6.92 -22.10
CA SER A 275 19.92 -6.82 -23.54
C SER A 275 19.37 -5.45 -23.95
#